data_02951ab039ab245ed4fc787ed7f34484
#
_entry.id   02951ab039ab245ed4fc787ed7f34484
#
_cell.length_a   1.000
_cell.length_b   1.000
_cell.length_c   1.000
_cell.angle_alpha   90.00
_cell.angle_beta   90.00
_cell.angle_gamma   90.00
#
_symmetry.space_group_name_H-M   'P 1'
#
loop_
_entity.id
_entity.type
_entity.pdbx_description
1 polymer ?
#
loop_
_entity_poly.entity_id
_entity_poly.type
_entity_poly.pdbx_seq_one_letter_code
_entity_poly.pdbx_strand_id
1 'polypeptide(L)'
;MPNDAKGAPESAHITNFIKQRIEADLASGKYAQRRWGGHPGKLEAHANAPLDPAKIRTRFPPEPNGYLHIGHAKSVCLNFGLARDYDGVCHMRFDDTNPEKEEVEYVESIKEMVKWLGFDFGPGDNVLFFASDYFDLMYEFAECLIEHGDAYVDSQSAEEMQHNRGSFTEPGKNSPFRDRTPAENLALFREMRDGKHADGAHVLRAK
;
A
#
# COMPACT_ATOMS: atom_id res chain seq x y z
N MET A 1 61.55 -11.03 -14.78
CA MET A 1 60.55 -11.60 -13.86
C MET A 1 59.33 -10.68 -13.92
N PRO A 2 58.22 -11.07 -14.51
CA PRO A 2 57.02 -10.24 -14.48
C PRO A 2 56.31 -10.35 -13.13
N ASN A 3 55.93 -9.22 -12.59
CA ASN A 3 55.26 -9.06 -11.31
C ASN A 3 53.75 -9.27 -11.54
N ASP A 4 53.22 -10.42 -11.16
CA ASP A 4 51.80 -10.70 -11.12
C ASP A 4 51.14 -9.91 -10.03
N ALA A 5 50.58 -8.74 -10.40
CA ALA A 5 49.64 -8.03 -9.54
C ALA A 5 48.33 -8.83 -9.47
N LYS A 6 48.18 -9.65 -8.43
CA LYS A 6 46.89 -10.23 -8.05
C LYS A 6 45.92 -9.10 -7.78
N GLY A 7 44.87 -9.01 -8.59
CA GLY A 7 43.77 -8.10 -8.37
C GLY A 7 43.19 -8.32 -6.96
N ALA A 8 42.95 -7.21 -6.26
CA ALA A 8 42.24 -7.24 -5.00
C ALA A 8 40.87 -7.90 -5.18
N PRO A 9 40.39 -8.72 -4.24
CA PRO A 9 39.06 -9.32 -4.37
C PRO A 9 38.03 -8.19 -4.43
N GLU A 10 37.19 -8.22 -5.48
CA GLU A 10 35.98 -7.40 -5.54
C GLU A 10 35.27 -7.54 -4.19
N SER A 11 35.08 -6.39 -3.51
CA SER A 11 34.33 -6.37 -2.26
C SER A 11 32.96 -6.98 -2.54
N ALA A 12 32.66 -8.11 -1.92
CA ALA A 12 31.35 -8.74 -2.04
C ALA A 12 30.29 -7.69 -1.69
N HIS A 13 29.56 -7.24 -2.69
CA HIS A 13 28.46 -6.29 -2.50
C HIS A 13 27.48 -6.93 -1.54
N ILE A 14 27.41 -6.41 -0.30
CA ILE A 14 26.41 -6.86 0.66
C ILE A 14 25.04 -6.50 0.07
N THR A 15 24.34 -7.50 -0.45
CA THR A 15 23.00 -7.36 -0.99
C THR A 15 21.99 -8.08 -0.08
N ASN A 16 20.74 -7.65 -0.11
CA ASN A 16 19.67 -8.32 0.58
C ASN A 16 18.66 -8.89 -0.44
N PHE A 17 17.75 -9.74 0.00
CA PHE A 17 16.80 -10.41 -0.88
C PHE A 17 15.90 -9.45 -1.66
N ILE A 18 15.59 -8.24 -1.11
CA ILE A 18 14.80 -7.23 -1.81
C ILE A 18 15.60 -6.69 -2.99
N LYS A 19 16.87 -6.31 -2.79
CA LYS A 19 17.75 -5.83 -3.87
C LYS A 19 17.94 -6.91 -4.94
N GLN A 20 18.20 -8.15 -4.54
CA GLN A 20 18.31 -9.29 -5.48
C GLN A 20 17.04 -9.44 -6.33
N ARG A 21 15.86 -9.30 -5.72
CA ARG A 21 14.59 -9.37 -6.44
C ARG A 21 14.40 -8.20 -7.41
N ILE A 22 14.72 -6.98 -6.99
CA ILE A 22 14.66 -5.79 -7.84
C ILE A 22 15.58 -5.99 -9.05
N GLU A 23 16.83 -6.38 -8.84
CA GLU A 23 17.82 -6.59 -9.88
C GLU A 23 17.38 -7.68 -10.88
N ALA A 24 16.85 -8.79 -10.40
CA ALA A 24 16.30 -9.84 -11.25
C ALA A 24 15.10 -9.38 -12.09
N ASP A 25 14.16 -8.65 -11.48
CA ASP A 25 12.98 -8.12 -12.16
C ASP A 25 13.36 -7.04 -13.21
N LEU A 26 14.36 -6.21 -12.90
CA LEU A 26 14.90 -5.21 -13.85
C LEU A 26 15.64 -5.89 -15.02
N ALA A 27 16.50 -6.86 -14.74
CA ALA A 27 17.25 -7.61 -15.76
C ALA A 27 16.32 -8.37 -16.72
N SER A 28 15.21 -8.90 -16.22
CA SER A 28 14.21 -9.60 -17.04
C SER A 28 13.28 -8.66 -17.82
N GLY A 29 13.32 -7.35 -17.58
CA GLY A 29 12.40 -6.38 -18.17
C GLY A 29 10.94 -6.54 -17.73
N LYS A 30 10.68 -7.21 -16.60
CA LYS A 30 9.33 -7.58 -16.12
C LYS A 30 8.34 -6.41 -16.10
N TYR A 31 8.81 -5.21 -15.78
CA TYR A 31 7.99 -4.00 -15.70
C TYR A 31 8.32 -2.95 -16.78
N ALA A 32 9.04 -3.32 -17.82
CA ALA A 32 9.49 -2.38 -18.88
C ALA A 32 8.32 -1.71 -19.63
N GLN A 33 7.15 -2.35 -19.65
CA GLN A 33 5.94 -1.83 -20.30
C GLN A 33 4.95 -1.18 -19.32
N ARG A 34 5.34 -1.02 -18.03
CA ARG A 34 4.48 -0.38 -17.06
C ARG A 34 4.21 1.07 -17.45
N ARG A 35 2.96 1.49 -17.29
CA ARG A 35 2.48 2.84 -17.56
C ARG A 35 2.00 3.50 -16.28
N TRP A 36 2.12 4.81 -16.21
CA TRP A 36 1.71 5.59 -15.06
C TRP A 36 1.06 6.91 -15.47
N GLY A 37 -0.18 7.13 -15.01
CA GLY A 37 -0.99 8.32 -15.32
C GLY A 37 -0.71 9.54 -14.44
N GLY A 38 0.34 9.51 -13.59
CA GLY A 38 0.73 10.64 -12.74
C GLY A 38 0.12 10.61 -11.33
N HIS A 39 -1.01 9.96 -11.14
CA HIS A 39 -1.71 9.86 -9.86
C HIS A 39 -2.39 8.48 -9.71
N PRO A 40 -2.72 8.04 -8.48
CA PRO A 40 -3.54 6.85 -8.26
C PRO A 40 -4.89 6.96 -8.98
N GLY A 41 -5.38 5.84 -9.53
CA GLY A 41 -6.62 5.85 -10.29
C GLY A 41 -6.99 4.49 -10.86
N LYS A 42 -8.05 4.46 -11.66
CA LYS A 42 -8.51 3.26 -12.37
C LYS A 42 -7.53 2.82 -13.44
N LEU A 43 -7.62 1.55 -13.86
CA LEU A 43 -6.74 0.98 -14.89
C LEU A 43 -6.74 1.81 -16.18
N GLU A 44 -7.90 2.34 -16.58
CA GLU A 44 -8.07 3.15 -17.79
C GLU A 44 -7.22 4.42 -17.75
N ALA A 45 -7.05 5.04 -16.58
CA ALA A 45 -6.22 6.23 -16.40
C ALA A 45 -4.74 5.94 -16.71
N HIS A 46 -4.30 4.69 -16.54
CA HIS A 46 -2.93 4.26 -16.78
C HIS A 46 -2.75 3.62 -18.16
N ALA A 47 -3.78 2.99 -18.73
CA ALA A 47 -3.69 2.20 -19.96
C ALA A 47 -3.11 2.98 -21.15
N ASN A 48 -3.45 4.26 -21.29
CA ASN A 48 -3.02 5.15 -22.35
C ASN A 48 -1.94 6.16 -21.91
N ALA A 49 -1.49 6.06 -20.66
CA ALA A 49 -0.45 6.94 -20.13
C ALA A 49 0.92 6.63 -20.76
N PRO A 50 1.91 7.54 -20.69
CA PRO A 50 3.28 7.25 -21.06
C PRO A 50 3.86 6.07 -20.27
N LEU A 51 4.93 5.47 -20.79
CA LEU A 51 5.70 4.49 -20.02
C LEU A 51 6.18 5.13 -18.73
N ASP A 52 6.09 4.38 -17.65
CA ASP A 52 6.52 4.84 -16.34
C ASP A 52 8.04 5.04 -16.30
N PRO A 53 8.54 6.27 -16.10
CA PRO A 53 9.97 6.51 -16.00
C PRO A 53 10.60 5.90 -14.72
N ALA A 54 9.81 5.68 -13.68
CA ALA A 54 10.29 5.08 -12.44
C ALA A 54 10.52 3.58 -12.64
N LYS A 55 11.76 3.11 -12.46
CA LYS A 55 12.10 1.69 -12.61
C LYS A 55 11.42 0.83 -11.54
N ILE A 56 11.35 1.34 -10.32
CA ILE A 56 10.63 0.72 -9.20
C ILE A 56 9.73 1.73 -8.51
N ARG A 57 8.72 1.22 -7.80
CA ARG A 57 7.87 2.03 -6.91
C ARG A 57 7.82 1.39 -5.55
N THR A 58 8.12 2.18 -4.53
CA THR A 58 7.97 1.85 -3.12
C THR A 58 6.96 2.78 -2.48
N ARG A 59 6.60 2.53 -1.24
CA ARG A 59 5.75 3.44 -0.46
C ARG A 59 6.13 3.45 1.01
N PHE A 60 5.92 4.59 1.64
CA PHE A 60 5.92 4.73 3.07
C PHE A 60 4.56 5.30 3.50
N PRO A 61 3.66 4.48 4.11
CA PRO A 61 2.30 4.87 4.45
C PRO A 61 2.13 5.06 5.97
N PRO A 62 2.60 6.16 6.57
CA PRO A 62 2.41 6.39 7.99
C PRO A 62 0.97 6.82 8.30
N GLU A 63 0.44 6.39 9.44
CA GLU A 63 -0.76 6.95 10.05
C GLU A 63 -0.35 8.18 10.86
N PRO A 64 -0.99 9.37 10.64
CA PRO A 64 -0.58 10.61 11.31
C PRO A 64 -1.23 10.74 12.71
N ASN A 65 -1.02 9.72 13.56
CA ASN A 65 -1.56 9.61 14.91
C ASN A 65 -0.50 9.71 16.02
N GLY A 66 0.72 10.08 15.68
CA GLY A 66 1.84 10.23 16.61
C GLY A 66 3.16 10.52 15.93
N TYR A 67 4.18 10.79 16.75
CA TYR A 67 5.53 11.04 16.26
C TYR A 67 6.24 9.77 15.80
N LEU A 68 7.12 9.92 14.80
CA LEU A 68 7.95 8.81 14.33
C LEU A 68 9.00 8.41 15.37
N HIS A 69 9.37 7.14 15.37
CA HIS A 69 10.45 6.58 16.16
C HIS A 69 11.46 5.84 15.26
N ILE A 70 12.53 5.31 15.84
CA ILE A 70 13.62 4.65 15.09
C ILE A 70 13.17 3.50 14.20
N GLY A 71 12.08 2.81 14.55
CA GLY A 71 11.49 1.78 13.69
C GLY A 71 10.96 2.34 12.38
N HIS A 72 10.33 3.52 12.43
CA HIS A 72 9.88 4.23 11.23
C HIS A 72 11.06 4.73 10.38
N ALA A 73 12.13 5.25 11.02
CA ALA A 73 13.33 5.67 10.31
C ALA A 73 13.94 4.55 9.48
N LYS A 74 13.97 3.31 10.00
CA LYS A 74 14.40 2.13 9.22
C LYS A 74 13.52 1.92 7.98
N SER A 75 12.21 2.04 8.11
CA SER A 75 11.26 1.89 6.99
C SER A 75 11.41 3.01 5.96
N VAL A 76 11.57 4.27 6.42
CA VAL A 76 11.84 5.42 5.54
C VAL A 76 13.12 5.19 4.75
N CYS A 77 14.24 4.90 5.44
CA CYS A 77 15.53 4.67 4.78
C CYS A 77 15.49 3.50 3.80
N LEU A 78 14.76 2.43 4.11
CA LEU A 78 14.58 1.31 3.19
C LEU A 78 13.80 1.72 1.93
N ASN A 79 12.62 2.32 2.09
CA ASN A 79 11.71 2.58 0.97
C ASN A 79 12.22 3.73 0.08
N PHE A 80 12.59 4.85 0.66
CA PHE A 80 13.15 5.98 -0.08
C PHE A 80 14.55 5.67 -0.61
N GLY A 81 15.37 4.95 0.17
CA GLY A 81 16.71 4.53 -0.25
C GLY A 81 16.67 3.60 -1.46
N LEU A 82 15.80 2.61 -1.48
CA LEU A 82 15.62 1.75 -2.65
C LEU A 82 15.14 2.54 -3.87
N ALA A 83 14.19 3.46 -3.70
CA ALA A 83 13.73 4.31 -4.79
C ALA A 83 14.89 5.13 -5.38
N ARG A 84 15.71 5.76 -4.54
CA ARG A 84 16.89 6.51 -4.96
C ARG A 84 17.94 5.62 -5.65
N ASP A 85 18.26 4.46 -5.06
CA ASP A 85 19.33 3.57 -5.54
C ASP A 85 19.01 2.93 -6.90
N TYR A 86 17.73 2.84 -7.28
CA TYR A 86 17.26 2.16 -8.50
C TYR A 86 16.47 3.09 -9.47
N ASP A 87 16.67 4.38 -9.45
CA ASP A 87 15.94 5.36 -10.29
C ASP A 87 14.42 5.16 -10.20
N GLY A 88 13.92 4.95 -9.00
CA GLY A 88 12.52 4.71 -8.70
C GLY A 88 11.85 5.90 -8.04
N VAL A 89 10.63 5.67 -7.58
CA VAL A 89 9.83 6.66 -6.83
C VAL A 89 9.31 6.02 -5.55
N CYS A 90 9.45 6.72 -4.42
CA CYS A 90 8.77 6.36 -3.17
C CYS A 90 7.53 7.23 -2.99
N HIS A 91 6.36 6.61 -2.96
CA HIS A 91 5.11 7.31 -2.65
C HIS A 91 5.00 7.47 -1.13
N MET A 92 4.94 8.69 -0.67
CA MET A 92 4.53 9.04 0.68
C MET A 92 3.01 9.11 0.70
N ARG A 93 2.34 8.26 1.48
CA ARG A 93 0.89 8.30 1.59
C ARG A 93 0.49 8.29 3.06
N PHE A 94 -0.03 9.39 3.55
CA PHE A 94 -0.66 9.40 4.85
C PHE A 94 -1.88 8.48 4.86
N ASP A 95 -1.95 7.57 5.84
CA ASP A 95 -3.10 6.70 6.09
C ASP A 95 -4.03 7.42 7.08
N ASP A 96 -4.63 8.50 6.61
CA ASP A 96 -5.44 9.45 7.34
C ASP A 96 -6.94 9.10 7.28
N THR A 97 -7.27 7.87 7.65
CA THR A 97 -8.63 7.33 7.54
C THR A 97 -9.43 7.39 8.85
N ASN A 98 -8.81 7.81 9.95
CA ASN A 98 -9.45 7.92 11.26
C ASN A 98 -9.37 9.36 11.82
N PRO A 99 -10.37 10.22 11.53
CA PRO A 99 -10.36 11.63 11.90
C PRO A 99 -10.36 11.89 13.41
N GLU A 100 -10.64 10.89 14.24
CA GLU A 100 -10.62 11.04 15.70
C GLU A 100 -9.21 11.01 16.31
N LYS A 101 -8.22 10.52 15.55
CA LYS A 101 -6.85 10.28 16.04
C LYS A 101 -5.77 11.04 15.29
N GLU A 102 -6.14 11.71 14.21
CA GLU A 102 -5.21 12.28 13.26
C GLU A 102 -5.13 13.79 13.44
N GLU A 103 -3.91 14.30 13.55
CA GLU A 103 -3.65 15.72 13.76
C GLU A 103 -2.66 16.27 12.74
N VAL A 104 -2.89 17.49 12.29
CA VAL A 104 -2.02 18.22 11.35
C VAL A 104 -0.59 18.32 11.86
N GLU A 105 -0.42 18.44 13.18
CA GLU A 105 0.90 18.47 13.82
C GLU A 105 1.73 17.23 13.49
N TYR A 106 1.13 16.03 13.53
CA TYR A 106 1.84 14.80 13.19
C TYR A 106 2.15 14.71 11.72
N VAL A 107 1.28 15.19 10.84
CA VAL A 107 1.55 15.26 9.39
C VAL A 107 2.81 16.09 9.13
N GLU A 108 2.89 17.31 9.67
CA GLU A 108 4.06 18.19 9.48
C GLU A 108 5.32 17.62 10.13
N SER A 109 5.23 17.08 11.34
CA SER A 109 6.36 16.43 12.01
C SER A 109 6.90 15.24 11.19
N ILE A 110 6.04 14.42 10.63
CA ILE A 110 6.45 13.27 9.78
C ILE A 110 7.15 13.77 8.51
N LYS A 111 6.63 14.81 7.85
CA LYS A 111 7.27 15.44 6.69
C LYS A 111 8.68 15.98 7.02
N GLU A 112 8.81 16.67 8.15
CA GLU A 112 10.10 17.19 8.63
C GLU A 112 11.10 16.05 8.89
N MET A 113 10.66 14.96 9.53
CA MET A 113 11.51 13.81 9.82
C MET A 113 12.01 13.10 8.56
N VAL A 114 11.16 12.96 7.53
CA VAL A 114 11.57 12.40 6.23
C VAL A 114 12.63 13.29 5.57
N LYS A 115 12.44 14.61 5.59
CA LYS A 115 13.44 15.59 5.09
C LYS A 115 14.73 15.57 5.90
N TRP A 116 14.64 15.46 7.20
CA TRP A 116 15.82 15.36 8.09
C TRP A 116 16.64 14.09 7.80
N LEU A 117 15.99 12.99 7.41
CA LEU A 117 16.66 11.76 6.98
C LEU A 117 17.29 11.87 5.57
N GLY A 118 17.17 13.02 4.91
CA GLY A 118 17.79 13.30 3.60
C GLY A 118 16.95 12.87 2.40
N PHE A 119 15.63 12.75 2.58
CA PHE A 119 14.69 12.44 1.51
C PHE A 119 13.71 13.60 1.27
N ASP A 120 13.02 13.58 0.13
CA ASP A 120 12.02 14.57 -0.24
C ASP A 120 10.81 13.90 -0.93
N PHE A 121 9.83 14.71 -1.30
CA PHE A 121 8.59 14.26 -1.92
C PHE A 121 8.49 14.64 -3.41
N GLY A 122 9.63 14.95 -4.03
CA GLY A 122 9.69 15.39 -5.42
C GLY A 122 9.22 16.82 -5.64
N PRO A 123 9.27 17.32 -6.88
CA PRO A 123 8.86 18.68 -7.21
C PRO A 123 7.40 18.94 -6.88
N GLY A 124 7.13 19.93 -6.01
CA GLY A 124 5.78 20.30 -5.60
C GLY A 124 5.06 19.18 -4.81
N ASP A 125 5.81 18.40 -4.06
CA ASP A 125 5.30 17.26 -3.26
C ASP A 125 4.46 16.27 -4.10
N ASN A 126 4.82 16.07 -5.36
CA ASN A 126 4.04 15.27 -6.34
C ASN A 126 3.97 13.78 -6.05
N VAL A 127 4.67 13.29 -5.03
CA VAL A 127 4.60 11.89 -4.56
C VAL A 127 4.06 11.78 -3.14
N LEU A 128 3.47 12.86 -2.62
CA LEU A 128 2.80 12.90 -1.33
C LEU A 128 1.29 12.81 -1.53
N PHE A 129 0.63 11.86 -0.85
CA PHE A 129 -0.78 11.55 -0.99
C PHE A 129 -1.44 11.40 0.38
N PHE A 130 -2.75 11.60 0.42
CA PHE A 130 -3.59 11.31 1.58
C PHE A 130 -4.62 10.24 1.21
N ALA A 131 -4.79 9.23 2.04
CA ALA A 131 -5.74 8.15 1.76
C ALA A 131 -7.18 8.68 1.72
N SER A 132 -7.50 9.70 2.53
CA SER A 132 -8.82 10.34 2.58
C SER A 132 -9.24 10.99 1.25
N ASP A 133 -8.30 11.42 0.41
CA ASP A 133 -8.59 11.98 -0.92
C ASP A 133 -9.18 10.96 -1.90
N TYR A 134 -9.14 9.66 -1.54
CA TYR A 134 -9.51 8.55 -2.43
C TYR A 134 -10.70 7.73 -1.93
N PHE A 135 -11.48 8.20 -0.96
CA PHE A 135 -12.62 7.43 -0.42
C PHE A 135 -13.64 7.06 -1.49
N ASP A 136 -13.99 7.98 -2.37
CA ASP A 136 -14.92 7.69 -3.47
C ASP A 136 -14.38 6.59 -4.38
N LEU A 137 -13.09 6.67 -4.75
CA LEU A 137 -12.43 5.67 -5.58
C LEU A 137 -12.32 4.32 -4.85
N MET A 138 -12.05 4.32 -3.55
CA MET A 138 -12.03 3.10 -2.72
C MET A 138 -13.42 2.45 -2.69
N TYR A 139 -14.49 3.25 -2.59
CA TYR A 139 -15.85 2.76 -2.64
C TYR A 139 -16.16 2.08 -3.99
N GLU A 140 -15.80 2.71 -5.11
CA GLU A 140 -15.95 2.12 -6.44
C GLU A 140 -15.16 0.81 -6.60
N PHE A 141 -13.93 0.75 -6.06
CA PHE A 141 -13.14 -0.49 -6.06
C PHE A 141 -13.78 -1.58 -5.20
N ALA A 142 -14.40 -1.22 -4.08
CA ALA A 142 -15.14 -2.16 -3.24
C ALA A 142 -16.33 -2.74 -3.99
N GLU A 143 -17.12 -1.92 -4.70
CA GLU A 143 -18.20 -2.40 -5.58
C GLU A 143 -17.67 -3.36 -6.66
N CYS A 144 -16.56 -3.02 -7.31
CA CYS A 144 -15.91 -3.86 -8.31
C CYS A 144 -15.51 -5.24 -7.73
N LEU A 145 -14.90 -5.27 -6.54
CA LEU A 145 -14.54 -6.53 -5.86
C LEU A 145 -15.79 -7.37 -5.53
N ILE A 146 -16.90 -6.73 -5.13
CA ILE A 146 -18.16 -7.42 -4.87
C ILE A 146 -18.72 -8.03 -6.18
N GLU A 147 -18.73 -7.26 -7.27
CA GLU A 147 -19.23 -7.70 -8.56
C GLU A 147 -18.44 -8.91 -9.11
N HIS A 148 -17.12 -8.95 -8.88
CA HIS A 148 -16.28 -10.08 -9.27
C HIS A 148 -16.39 -11.26 -8.29
N GLY A 149 -17.06 -11.09 -7.15
CA GLY A 149 -17.22 -12.13 -6.14
C GLY A 149 -16.02 -12.27 -5.19
N ASP A 150 -15.10 -11.30 -5.20
CA ASP A 150 -13.87 -11.27 -4.38
C ASP A 150 -14.07 -10.60 -3.01
N ALA A 151 -15.24 -9.99 -2.80
CA ALA A 151 -15.65 -9.43 -1.52
C ALA A 151 -17.12 -9.77 -1.21
N TYR A 152 -17.46 -9.73 0.08
CA TYR A 152 -18.82 -10.00 0.56
C TYR A 152 -19.13 -9.16 1.80
N VAL A 153 -20.40 -8.89 2.01
CA VAL A 153 -20.92 -8.23 3.22
C VAL A 153 -21.15 -9.28 4.29
N ASP A 154 -20.40 -9.19 5.37
CA ASP A 154 -20.51 -10.05 6.54
C ASP A 154 -21.46 -9.41 7.58
N SER A 155 -22.42 -10.18 8.05
CA SER A 155 -23.40 -9.76 9.05
C SER A 155 -23.20 -10.44 10.39
N GLN A 156 -22.04 -11.03 10.65
CA GLN A 156 -21.67 -11.55 11.95
C GLN A 156 -21.41 -10.42 12.93
N SER A 157 -21.76 -10.62 14.20
CA SER A 157 -21.34 -9.74 15.28
C SER A 157 -19.81 -9.77 15.46
N ALA A 158 -19.26 -8.76 16.14
CA ALA A 158 -17.83 -8.72 16.47
C ALA A 158 -17.41 -9.97 17.30
N GLU A 159 -18.27 -10.44 18.19
CA GLU A 159 -18.02 -11.63 19.02
C GLU A 159 -17.99 -12.91 18.17
N GLU A 160 -18.94 -13.07 17.24
CA GLU A 160 -18.97 -14.20 16.31
C GLU A 160 -17.73 -14.19 15.41
N MET A 161 -17.33 -13.04 14.86
CA MET A 161 -16.13 -12.90 14.07
C MET A 161 -14.87 -13.27 14.88
N GLN A 162 -14.76 -12.81 16.13
CA GLN A 162 -13.66 -13.14 17.01
C GLN A 162 -13.61 -14.65 17.31
N HIS A 163 -14.75 -15.27 17.60
CA HIS A 163 -14.84 -16.72 17.83
C HIS A 163 -14.46 -17.54 16.60
N ASN A 164 -14.86 -17.10 15.41
CA ASN A 164 -14.62 -17.78 14.16
C ASN A 164 -13.25 -17.49 13.52
N ARG A 165 -12.50 -16.52 14.06
CA ARG A 165 -11.22 -16.07 13.49
C ARG A 165 -10.14 -17.15 13.45
N GLY A 166 -10.20 -18.12 14.40
CA GLY A 166 -9.13 -19.09 14.59
C GLY A 166 -7.92 -18.52 15.35
N SER A 167 -6.85 -19.29 15.39
CA SER A 167 -5.59 -18.97 16.05
C SER A 167 -4.40 -19.23 15.15
N PHE A 168 -3.16 -19.04 15.64
CA PHE A 168 -1.95 -19.40 14.88
C PHE A 168 -1.84 -20.89 14.59
N THR A 169 -2.52 -21.74 15.37
CA THR A 169 -2.45 -23.21 15.28
C THR A 169 -3.75 -23.84 14.79
N GLU A 170 -4.86 -23.10 14.81
CA GLU A 170 -6.17 -23.57 14.39
C GLU A 170 -6.74 -22.69 13.28
N PRO A 171 -7.13 -23.27 12.13
CA PRO A 171 -7.73 -22.47 11.06
C PRO A 171 -9.08 -21.88 11.50
N GLY A 172 -9.38 -20.68 11.04
CA GLY A 172 -10.69 -20.06 11.26
C GLY A 172 -11.81 -20.75 10.50
N LYS A 173 -13.03 -20.41 10.86
CA LYS A 173 -14.26 -20.86 10.18
C LYS A 173 -14.74 -19.79 9.20
N ASN A 174 -15.20 -20.21 8.05
CA ASN A 174 -15.82 -19.29 7.11
C ASN A 174 -17.11 -18.71 7.69
N SER A 175 -17.35 -17.43 7.40
CA SER A 175 -18.62 -16.79 7.70
C SER A 175 -19.76 -17.49 6.96
N PRO A 176 -20.94 -17.65 7.57
CA PRO A 176 -22.13 -18.17 6.87
C PRO A 176 -22.61 -17.23 5.76
N PHE A 177 -22.13 -15.99 5.73
CA PHE A 177 -22.48 -14.98 4.72
C PHE A 177 -21.48 -14.89 3.57
N ARG A 178 -20.37 -15.65 3.63
CA ARG A 178 -19.30 -15.62 2.62
C ARG A 178 -19.78 -15.94 1.21
N ASP A 179 -20.79 -16.79 1.09
CA ASP A 179 -21.30 -17.29 -0.19
C ASP A 179 -22.56 -16.55 -0.70
N ARG A 180 -22.90 -15.40 -0.12
CA ARG A 180 -23.92 -14.50 -0.67
C ARG A 180 -23.57 -14.14 -2.11
N THR A 181 -24.59 -14.03 -2.95
CA THR A 181 -24.42 -13.63 -4.34
C THR A 181 -23.85 -12.21 -4.47
N PRO A 182 -23.10 -11.87 -5.54
CA PRO A 182 -22.66 -10.52 -5.80
C PRO A 182 -23.79 -9.49 -5.76
N ALA A 183 -24.97 -9.81 -6.30
CA ALA A 183 -26.11 -8.91 -6.32
C ALA A 183 -26.65 -8.59 -4.91
N GLU A 184 -26.76 -9.59 -4.04
CA GLU A 184 -27.16 -9.39 -2.63
C GLU A 184 -26.12 -8.57 -1.87
N ASN A 185 -24.83 -8.88 -2.04
CA ASN A 185 -23.74 -8.14 -1.39
C ASN A 185 -23.71 -6.68 -1.85
N LEU A 186 -23.89 -6.42 -3.15
CA LEU A 186 -23.90 -5.06 -3.69
C LEU A 186 -25.08 -4.24 -3.15
N ALA A 187 -26.27 -4.86 -3.07
CA ALA A 187 -27.44 -4.20 -2.50
C ALA A 187 -27.19 -3.82 -1.02
N LEU A 188 -26.73 -4.76 -0.21
CA LEU A 188 -26.41 -4.52 1.19
C LEU A 188 -25.31 -3.46 1.36
N PHE A 189 -24.25 -3.51 0.55
CA PHE A 189 -23.15 -2.54 0.63
C PHE A 189 -23.61 -1.12 0.35
N ARG A 190 -24.51 -0.94 -0.65
CA ARG A 190 -25.14 0.36 -0.93
C ARG A 190 -26.07 0.81 0.19
N GLU A 191 -26.80 -0.11 0.79
CA GLU A 191 -27.64 0.19 1.95
C GLU A 191 -26.82 0.62 3.18
N MET A 192 -25.63 0.05 3.40
CA MET A 192 -24.70 0.50 4.43
C MET A 192 -24.29 1.95 4.20
N ARG A 193 -23.89 2.31 2.97
CA ARG A 193 -23.56 3.70 2.61
C ARG A 193 -24.73 4.64 2.85
N ASP A 194 -25.95 4.21 2.53
CA ASP A 194 -27.16 5.02 2.64
C ASP A 194 -27.69 5.13 4.09
N GLY A 195 -26.96 4.55 5.07
CA GLY A 195 -27.28 4.63 6.49
C GLY A 195 -28.53 3.84 6.90
N LYS A 196 -28.91 2.80 6.12
CA LYS A 196 -30.11 2.00 6.40
C LYS A 196 -29.91 0.95 7.50
N HIS A 197 -28.67 0.74 7.92
CA HIS A 197 -28.29 -0.22 8.94
C HIS A 197 -27.63 0.48 10.12
N ALA A 198 -27.78 -0.07 11.32
CA ALA A 198 -27.08 0.43 12.49
C ALA A 198 -25.56 0.20 12.37
N ASP A 199 -24.77 1.05 13.01
CA ASP A 199 -23.32 0.91 13.05
C ASP A 199 -22.93 -0.48 13.61
N GLY A 200 -21.98 -1.11 12.95
CA GLY A 200 -21.52 -2.45 13.30
C GLY A 200 -22.42 -3.62 12.88
N ALA A 201 -23.59 -3.36 12.28
CA ALA A 201 -24.47 -4.44 11.79
C ALA A 201 -23.85 -5.24 10.65
N HIS A 202 -23.01 -4.62 9.85
CA HIS A 202 -22.35 -5.22 8.69
C HIS A 202 -20.93 -4.70 8.54
N VAL A 203 -20.06 -5.53 7.92
CA VAL A 203 -18.72 -5.15 7.49
C VAL A 203 -18.46 -5.73 6.09
N LEU A 204 -17.71 -5.02 5.25
CA LEU A 204 -17.22 -5.56 3.99
C LEU A 204 -15.93 -6.34 4.24
N ARG A 205 -15.85 -7.55 3.70
CA ARG A 205 -14.67 -8.43 3.82
C ARG A 205 -14.26 -8.98 2.45
N ALA A 206 -12.94 -9.06 2.23
CA ALA A 206 -12.40 -9.82 1.11
C ALA A 206 -12.59 -11.33 1.31
N LYS A 207 -12.67 -12.08 0.22
CA LYS A 207 -12.73 -13.55 0.22
C LYS A 207 -11.36 -14.20 0.21
#